data_6c08877c2df6bfe53a844d13931c0826
#
_entry.id   6c08877c2df6bfe53a844d13931c0826
#
_cell.length_a   1.000
_cell.length_b   1.000
_cell.length_c   1.000
_cell.angle_alpha   90.00
_cell.angle_beta   90.00
_cell.angle_gamma   90.00
#
_symmetry.space_group_name_H-M   'P 1'
#
loop_
_entity.id
_entity.type
_entity.pdbx_description
1 polymer ?
#
loop_
_entity_poly.entity_id
_entity_poly.type
_entity_poly.pdbx_seq_one_letter_code
_entity_poly.pdbx_strand_id
1 'polypeptide(L)'
;KTFAKSHNLNVMVGANAEEVDYTYLYGYRKGLYDEAYPELNLASQDGQQINWSHTSRASAGYFGRINYDYKGIYLLEVNGRYDGSSRFPHNDKWAFFPSASIGYRFSEEAYFAPLKKVISNAKFRASYGEIGNEAIGNYMFEELISQRENTSATGYIYWVDGNGANANRLTQYNMPKLVSKSLTWERIRTTDIGLDLGFLNNELTVGFDWYQRENRDMLAPAQVLPNSVGATAPYDNAGTLRTRGWELNLDWHHKFGEFNVYANFNLSDSKTKVTKWNNDTKLLSSYFSGKTYGDIWGFETDRYFEESDFTGQNADGS
;
A
#
# COMPACT_ATOMS: atom_id res chain seq x y z
N LYS A 1 28.47 -5.22 21.86
CA LYS A 1 29.77 -5.48 22.52
C LYS A 1 30.85 -4.63 21.87
N THR A 2 31.65 -3.92 22.66
CA THR A 2 32.82 -3.16 22.17
C THR A 2 34.06 -4.04 22.28
N PHE A 3 34.86 -4.14 21.20
CA PHE A 3 36.16 -4.81 21.21
C PHE A 3 37.23 -3.93 20.59
N ALA A 4 38.47 -4.17 20.98
CA ALA A 4 39.63 -3.37 20.55
C ALA A 4 39.41 -1.85 20.65
N LYS A 5 38.63 -1.40 21.64
CA LYS A 5 38.28 0.01 21.96
C LYS A 5 37.62 0.83 20.86
N SER A 6 37.54 0.32 19.62
CA SER A 6 37.08 1.09 18.45
C SER A 6 36.00 0.41 17.63
N HIS A 7 35.71 -0.84 17.92
CA HIS A 7 34.73 -1.64 17.17
C HIS A 7 33.52 -1.91 18.07
N ASN A 8 32.34 -1.49 17.63
CA ASN A 8 31.09 -1.81 18.31
C ASN A 8 30.27 -2.74 17.42
N LEU A 9 29.83 -3.85 17.96
CA LEU A 9 28.96 -4.81 17.30
C LEU A 9 27.75 -5.07 18.17
N ASN A 10 26.57 -4.89 17.57
CA ASN A 10 25.30 -5.27 18.17
C ASN A 10 24.58 -6.25 17.23
N VAL A 11 24.20 -7.40 17.78
CA VAL A 11 23.45 -8.43 17.04
C VAL A 11 22.15 -8.68 17.78
N MET A 12 21.06 -8.67 17.03
CA MET A 12 19.73 -8.97 17.52
C MET A 12 19.11 -10.07 16.62
N VAL A 13 18.44 -11.01 17.25
CA VAL A 13 17.58 -12.00 16.59
C VAL A 13 16.26 -12.06 17.32
N GLY A 14 15.19 -12.29 16.60
CA GLY A 14 13.86 -12.38 17.19
C GLY A 14 12.87 -13.10 16.29
N ALA A 15 11.72 -13.40 16.86
CA ALA A 15 10.58 -13.96 16.17
C ALA A 15 9.31 -13.29 16.68
N ASN A 16 8.30 -13.20 15.82
CA ASN A 16 6.96 -12.77 16.19
C ASN A 16 5.92 -13.68 15.52
N ALA A 17 4.76 -13.79 16.16
CA ALA A 17 3.60 -14.44 15.58
C ALA A 17 2.36 -13.67 16.03
N GLU A 18 1.40 -13.53 15.14
CA GLU A 18 0.10 -12.90 15.38
C GLU A 18 -0.99 -13.75 14.77
N GLU A 19 -2.08 -13.95 15.50
CA GLU A 19 -3.31 -14.52 15.01
C GLU A 19 -4.45 -13.57 15.34
N VAL A 20 -5.33 -13.33 14.38
CA VAL A 20 -6.48 -12.44 14.52
C VAL A 20 -7.72 -13.17 14.07
N ASP A 21 -8.64 -13.38 15.01
CA ASP A 21 -9.98 -13.85 14.75
C ASP A 21 -10.96 -12.68 14.82
N TYR A 22 -11.67 -12.47 13.73
CA TYR A 22 -12.67 -11.43 13.65
C TYR A 22 -14.06 -12.03 13.48
N THR A 23 -14.93 -11.76 14.43
CA THR A 23 -16.34 -12.17 14.39
C THR A 23 -17.22 -10.92 14.32
N TYR A 24 -18.12 -10.91 13.38
CA TYR A 24 -19.11 -9.85 13.21
C TYR A 24 -20.52 -10.42 13.37
N LEU A 25 -21.30 -9.81 14.25
CA LEU A 25 -22.73 -10.10 14.43
C LEU A 25 -23.52 -8.81 14.20
N TYR A 26 -24.47 -8.87 13.31
CA TYR A 26 -25.39 -7.77 13.02
C TYR A 26 -26.82 -8.22 13.29
N GLY A 27 -27.54 -7.43 14.08
CA GLY A 27 -28.98 -7.59 14.32
C GLY A 27 -29.71 -6.29 13.99
N TYR A 28 -30.80 -6.39 13.27
CA TYR A 28 -31.66 -5.27 12.91
C TYR A 28 -33.14 -5.58 13.10
N ARG A 29 -33.86 -4.65 13.70
CA ARG A 29 -35.34 -4.61 13.74
C ARG A 29 -35.80 -3.18 13.50
N LYS A 30 -37.00 -3.01 12.98
CA LYS A 30 -37.67 -1.72 12.76
C LYS A 30 -38.99 -1.65 13.54
N GLY A 31 -39.56 -0.44 13.65
CA GLY A 31 -40.83 -0.25 14.32
C GLY A 31 -40.72 -0.42 15.83
N LEU A 32 -39.96 0.47 16.48
CA LEU A 32 -39.94 0.59 17.93
C LEU A 32 -41.33 0.96 18.43
N TYR A 33 -41.77 0.35 19.51
CA TYR A 33 -43.03 0.72 20.20
C TYR A 33 -42.87 2.04 20.94
N ASP A 34 -41.71 2.34 21.47
CA ASP A 34 -41.39 3.56 22.18
C ASP A 34 -39.94 3.97 21.85
N GLU A 35 -39.76 5.17 21.33
CA GLU A 35 -38.43 5.72 20.97
C GLU A 35 -37.58 6.05 22.22
N ALA A 36 -38.21 6.17 23.40
CA ALA A 36 -37.46 6.39 24.63
C ALA A 36 -36.70 5.16 25.10
N TYR A 37 -37.04 3.96 24.58
CA TYR A 37 -36.39 2.70 24.90
C TYR A 37 -35.94 1.97 23.64
N PRO A 38 -34.80 2.36 23.04
CA PRO A 38 -34.34 1.83 21.75
C PRO A 38 -33.69 0.45 21.88
N GLU A 39 -34.44 -0.52 22.36
CA GLU A 39 -33.99 -1.91 22.54
C GLU A 39 -34.52 -2.79 21.41
N LEU A 40 -33.67 -3.71 20.89
CA LEU A 40 -34.07 -4.64 19.83
C LEU A 40 -35.27 -5.53 20.25
N ASN A 41 -35.38 -5.82 21.53
CA ASN A 41 -36.49 -6.65 22.04
C ASN A 41 -37.86 -5.94 22.00
N LEU A 42 -37.86 -4.60 22.01
CA LEU A 42 -39.05 -3.76 21.98
C LEU A 42 -39.41 -3.31 20.55
N ALA A 43 -38.77 -3.83 19.55
CA ALA A 43 -39.06 -3.54 18.16
C ALA A 43 -39.77 -4.71 17.49
N SER A 44 -40.55 -4.40 16.42
CA SER A 44 -41.29 -5.41 15.65
C SER A 44 -40.36 -6.50 15.10
N GLN A 45 -40.82 -7.73 15.10
CA GLN A 45 -40.10 -8.85 14.47
C GLN A 45 -40.25 -8.87 12.95
N ASP A 46 -41.18 -8.08 12.39
CA ASP A 46 -41.39 -8.01 10.95
C ASP A 46 -40.19 -7.38 10.26
N GLY A 47 -39.61 -8.09 9.29
CA GLY A 47 -38.41 -7.67 8.54
C GLY A 47 -37.14 -7.65 9.38
N GLN A 48 -37.09 -8.42 10.48
CA GLN A 48 -35.84 -8.58 11.24
C GLN A 48 -34.73 -9.17 10.37
N GLN A 49 -33.52 -8.74 10.62
CA GLN A 49 -32.31 -9.24 9.95
C GLN A 49 -31.29 -9.66 11.00
N ILE A 50 -30.61 -10.74 10.73
CA ILE A 50 -29.45 -11.18 11.47
C ILE A 50 -28.39 -11.63 10.50
N ASN A 51 -27.18 -11.14 10.64
CA ASN A 51 -26.02 -11.55 9.85
C ASN A 51 -24.86 -11.87 10.78
N TRP A 52 -24.14 -12.90 10.46
CA TRP A 52 -22.93 -13.31 11.16
C TRP A 52 -21.84 -13.62 10.16
N SER A 53 -20.64 -13.18 10.46
CA SER A 53 -19.46 -13.56 9.69
C SER A 53 -18.27 -13.77 10.60
N HIS A 54 -17.39 -14.66 10.21
CA HIS A 54 -16.14 -14.94 10.89
C HIS A 54 -15.01 -14.99 9.85
N THR A 55 -13.89 -14.32 10.15
CA THR A 55 -12.68 -14.40 9.35
C THR A 55 -11.49 -14.50 10.28
N SER A 56 -10.48 -15.27 9.88
CA SER A 56 -9.23 -15.37 10.62
C SER A 56 -8.04 -15.11 9.71
N ARG A 57 -6.96 -14.61 10.30
CA ARG A 57 -5.65 -14.49 9.66
C ARG A 57 -4.55 -14.76 10.67
N ALA A 58 -3.44 -15.31 10.19
CA ALA A 58 -2.25 -15.51 10.99
C ALA A 58 -1.02 -15.04 10.22
N SER A 59 -0.06 -14.46 10.93
CA SER A 59 1.25 -14.11 10.41
C SER A 59 2.34 -14.51 11.40
N ALA A 60 3.52 -14.84 10.89
CA ALA A 60 4.68 -15.15 11.69
C ALA A 60 5.95 -14.68 10.98
N GLY A 61 6.96 -14.28 11.76
CA GLY A 61 8.19 -13.77 11.18
C GLY A 61 9.39 -14.06 12.07
N TYR A 62 10.52 -14.29 11.41
CA TYR A 62 11.84 -14.36 12.01
C TYR A 62 12.67 -13.19 11.51
N PHE A 63 13.42 -12.55 12.40
CA PHE A 63 14.23 -11.42 12.00
C PHE A 63 15.57 -11.38 12.69
N GLY A 64 16.54 -10.77 12.02
CA GLY A 64 17.87 -10.53 12.55
C GLY A 64 18.39 -9.17 12.13
N ARG A 65 19.21 -8.57 12.99
CA ARG A 65 19.89 -7.30 12.75
C ARG A 65 21.32 -7.38 13.22
N ILE A 66 22.21 -6.83 12.44
CA ILE A 66 23.61 -6.61 12.77
C ILE A 66 23.90 -5.13 12.60
N ASN A 67 24.30 -4.47 13.69
CA ASN A 67 24.83 -3.10 13.66
C ASN A 67 26.33 -3.19 13.99
N TYR A 68 27.12 -2.57 13.13
CA TYR A 68 28.55 -2.47 13.31
C TYR A 68 28.99 -1.03 13.10
N ASP A 69 29.77 -0.52 14.03
CA ASP A 69 30.48 0.73 13.84
C ASP A 69 31.98 0.61 14.15
N TYR A 70 32.77 1.32 13.39
CA TYR A 70 34.19 1.48 13.60
C TYR A 70 34.50 2.95 13.92
N LYS A 71 34.97 3.18 15.17
CA LYS A 71 35.30 4.50 15.71
C LYS A 71 34.13 5.51 15.70
N GLY A 72 32.89 5.06 15.51
CA GLY A 72 31.76 5.96 15.29
C GLY A 72 31.81 6.72 13.96
N ILE A 73 32.75 6.38 13.07
CA ILE A 73 32.99 7.02 11.77
C ILE A 73 32.32 6.21 10.64
N TYR A 74 32.61 4.91 10.60
CA TYR A 74 32.06 4.00 9.61
C TYR A 74 30.95 3.20 10.25
N LEU A 75 29.76 3.33 9.72
CA LEU A 75 28.54 2.74 10.25
C LEU A 75 27.97 1.75 9.25
N LEU A 76 27.60 0.55 9.69
CA LEU A 76 26.95 -0.47 8.89
C LEU A 76 25.80 -1.07 9.66
N GLU A 77 24.65 -1.15 9.03
CA GLU A 77 23.52 -1.93 9.52
C GLU A 77 23.06 -2.91 8.44
N VAL A 78 22.82 -4.16 8.82
CA VAL A 78 22.23 -5.18 7.97
C VAL A 78 21.06 -5.81 8.72
N ASN A 79 19.91 -5.88 8.06
CA ASN A 79 18.72 -6.53 8.58
C ASN A 79 18.22 -7.59 7.60
N GLY A 80 17.59 -8.62 8.13
CA GLY A 80 16.84 -9.59 7.35
C GLY A 80 15.59 -10.01 8.10
N ARG A 81 14.46 -10.10 7.37
CA ARG A 81 13.20 -10.64 7.87
C ARG A 81 12.72 -11.75 6.95
N TYR A 82 12.25 -12.83 7.54
CA TYR A 82 11.59 -13.94 6.85
C TYR A 82 10.18 -14.04 7.41
N ASP A 83 9.21 -13.52 6.66
CA ASP A 83 7.82 -13.35 7.11
C ASP A 83 6.90 -14.28 6.32
N GLY A 84 5.91 -14.86 7.02
CA GLY A 84 4.87 -15.70 6.46
C GLY A 84 3.48 -15.19 6.82
N SER A 85 2.52 -15.31 5.88
CA SER A 85 1.14 -14.92 6.07
C SER A 85 0.16 -15.97 5.56
N SER A 86 -0.92 -16.19 6.31
CA SER A 86 -2.01 -17.08 5.91
C SER A 86 -2.87 -16.54 4.76
N ARG A 87 -2.66 -15.28 4.35
CA ARG A 87 -3.37 -14.64 3.24
C ARG A 87 -2.91 -15.11 1.87
N PHE A 88 -1.76 -15.82 1.81
CA PHE A 88 -1.17 -16.33 0.58
C PHE A 88 -1.27 -17.84 0.48
N PRO A 89 -1.27 -18.41 -0.74
CA PRO A 89 -1.24 -19.85 -0.99
C PRO A 89 -0.07 -20.54 -0.27
N HIS A 90 -0.18 -21.83 -0.04
CA HIS A 90 0.79 -22.60 0.76
C HIS A 90 2.24 -22.43 0.28
N ASN A 91 2.47 -22.39 -1.03
CA ASN A 91 3.81 -22.31 -1.61
C ASN A 91 4.40 -20.89 -1.59
N ASP A 92 3.56 -19.85 -1.46
CA ASP A 92 3.93 -18.44 -1.58
C ASP A 92 3.71 -17.66 -0.27
N LYS A 93 3.47 -18.38 0.84
CA LYS A 93 3.24 -17.78 2.17
C LYS A 93 4.43 -17.01 2.70
N TRP A 94 5.64 -17.53 2.47
CA TRP A 94 6.85 -17.04 3.07
C TRP A 94 7.70 -16.22 2.10
N ALA A 95 8.21 -15.08 2.58
CA ALA A 95 9.08 -14.22 1.79
C ALA A 95 10.21 -13.63 2.65
N PHE A 96 11.36 -13.42 2.01
CA PHE A 96 12.52 -12.80 2.65
C PHE A 96 12.67 -11.35 2.21
N PHE A 97 12.90 -10.47 3.20
CA PHE A 97 13.01 -9.03 3.04
C PHE A 97 14.33 -8.53 3.65
N PRO A 98 15.38 -8.36 2.82
CA PRO A 98 16.65 -7.82 3.27
C PRO A 98 16.65 -6.31 3.33
N SER A 99 17.47 -5.73 4.21
CA SER A 99 17.84 -4.32 4.16
C SER A 99 19.28 -4.12 4.65
N ALA A 100 19.93 -3.10 4.11
CA ALA A 100 21.25 -2.69 4.53
C ALA A 100 21.40 -1.17 4.46
N SER A 101 22.16 -0.59 5.37
CA SER A 101 22.52 0.82 5.34
C SER A 101 24.00 1.02 5.70
N ILE A 102 24.60 2.02 5.10
CA ILE A 102 25.94 2.49 5.43
C ILE A 102 25.88 3.97 5.81
N GLY A 103 26.73 4.36 6.72
CA GLY A 103 26.93 5.73 7.13
C GLY A 103 28.44 6.02 7.24
N TYR A 104 28.85 7.16 6.72
CA TYR A 104 30.24 7.62 6.79
C TYR A 104 30.29 9.06 7.31
N ARG A 105 30.80 9.24 8.52
CA ARG A 105 30.98 10.53 9.18
C ARG A 105 32.35 11.09 8.81
N PHE A 106 32.48 11.58 7.58
CA PHE A 106 33.76 12.04 7.05
C PHE A 106 34.26 13.33 7.74
N SER A 107 33.40 14.06 8.47
CA SER A 107 33.84 15.16 9.32
C SER A 107 34.75 14.73 10.47
N GLU A 108 34.74 13.46 10.86
CA GLU A 108 35.57 12.93 11.94
C GLU A 108 36.96 12.46 11.45
N GLU A 109 37.21 12.51 10.16
CA GLU A 109 38.50 12.16 9.58
C GLU A 109 39.54 13.29 9.68
N ALA A 110 40.81 12.93 9.78
CA ALA A 110 41.89 13.88 9.95
C ALA A 110 42.02 14.87 8.80
N TYR A 111 41.77 14.41 7.55
CA TYR A 111 41.82 15.25 6.36
C TYR A 111 40.75 16.35 6.33
N PHE A 112 39.66 16.19 7.10
CA PHE A 112 38.56 17.14 7.17
C PHE A 112 38.81 18.28 8.16
N ALA A 113 39.84 18.17 9.01
CA ALA A 113 40.14 19.13 10.06
C ALA A 113 40.19 20.62 9.61
N PRO A 114 40.71 21.00 8.43
CA PRO A 114 40.69 22.38 7.96
C PRO A 114 39.28 22.93 7.73
N LEU A 115 38.34 22.07 7.31
CA LEU A 115 36.94 22.42 7.01
C LEU A 115 36.06 22.47 8.23
N LYS A 116 36.44 21.87 9.38
CA LYS A 116 35.65 21.85 10.63
C LYS A 116 35.33 23.25 11.18
N LYS A 117 36.08 24.29 10.77
CA LYS A 117 35.78 25.67 11.16
C LYS A 117 34.48 26.20 10.54
N VAL A 118 34.09 25.66 9.39
CA VAL A 118 32.87 26.05 8.66
C VAL A 118 31.82 24.97 8.72
N ILE A 119 32.20 23.71 8.47
CA ILE A 119 31.33 22.54 8.47
C ILE A 119 31.63 21.72 9.73
N SER A 120 30.79 21.86 10.72
CA SER A 120 30.96 21.23 12.04
C SER A 120 30.71 19.73 12.03
N ASN A 121 29.80 19.28 11.15
CA ASN A 121 29.44 17.87 10.98
C ASN A 121 29.18 17.60 9.50
N ALA A 122 29.63 16.43 9.02
CA ALA A 122 29.35 15.98 7.68
C ALA A 122 29.26 14.44 7.64
N LYS A 123 28.13 13.92 7.16
CA LYS A 123 27.83 12.50 7.13
C LYS A 123 27.17 12.14 5.78
N PHE A 124 27.72 11.16 5.12
CA PHE A 124 27.10 10.50 3.98
C PHE A 124 26.29 9.29 4.45
N ARG A 125 25.12 9.07 3.84
CA ARG A 125 24.24 7.92 4.10
C ARG A 125 23.85 7.26 2.79
N ALA A 126 23.77 5.94 2.79
CA ALA A 126 23.13 5.19 1.72
C ALA A 126 22.41 3.99 2.31
N SER A 127 21.21 3.71 1.84
CA SER A 127 20.43 2.58 2.26
C SER A 127 19.72 1.90 1.10
N TYR A 128 19.51 0.59 1.28
CA TYR A 128 18.69 -0.24 0.43
C TYR A 128 17.86 -1.16 1.31
N GLY A 129 16.57 -1.27 1.03
CA GLY A 129 15.71 -2.16 1.80
C GLY A 129 14.50 -2.64 1.02
N GLU A 130 14.04 -3.83 1.36
CA GLU A 130 12.78 -4.40 0.90
C GLU A 130 11.84 -4.59 2.09
N ILE A 131 10.55 -4.26 1.87
CA ILE A 131 9.46 -4.46 2.81
C ILE A 131 8.36 -5.24 2.08
N GLY A 132 7.82 -6.27 2.74
CA GLY A 132 6.64 -7.00 2.27
C GLY A 132 5.36 -6.28 2.67
N ASN A 133 4.39 -6.27 1.75
CA ASN A 133 3.04 -5.84 2.02
C ASN A 133 2.07 -6.99 1.80
N GLU A 134 1.28 -7.32 2.82
CA GLU A 134 0.24 -8.35 2.82
C GLU A 134 -1.19 -7.77 2.82
N ALA A 135 -1.35 -6.50 2.44
CA ALA A 135 -2.64 -5.79 2.49
C ALA A 135 -3.61 -6.27 1.41
N ILE A 136 -3.97 -7.55 1.47
CA ILE A 136 -4.99 -8.20 0.65
C ILE A 136 -6.10 -8.76 1.55
N GLY A 137 -7.26 -9.04 0.95
CA GLY A 137 -8.35 -9.73 1.64
C GLY A 137 -7.95 -11.15 2.07
N ASN A 138 -8.58 -11.64 3.13
CA ASN A 138 -8.42 -13.04 3.53
C ASN A 138 -9.05 -13.95 2.46
N TYR A 139 -8.49 -15.15 2.27
CA TYR A 139 -9.00 -16.18 1.37
C TYR A 139 -9.09 -15.80 -0.12
N MET A 140 -8.34 -14.78 -0.57
CA MET A 140 -8.39 -14.30 -1.97
C MET A 140 -7.88 -15.33 -2.99
N PHE A 141 -7.14 -16.33 -2.55
CA PHE A 141 -6.61 -17.43 -3.36
C PHE A 141 -7.51 -18.69 -3.37
N GLU A 142 -8.62 -18.66 -2.61
CA GLU A 142 -9.54 -19.79 -2.50
C GLU A 142 -10.75 -19.61 -3.42
N GLU A 143 -11.14 -20.69 -4.09
CA GLU A 143 -12.34 -20.75 -4.94
C GLU A 143 -13.57 -20.88 -4.04
N LEU A 144 -14.15 -19.76 -3.63
CA LEU A 144 -15.33 -19.73 -2.77
C LEU A 144 -16.60 -19.71 -3.61
N ILE A 145 -17.53 -20.61 -3.26
CA ILE A 145 -18.88 -20.62 -3.81
C ILE A 145 -19.76 -19.73 -2.94
N SER A 146 -20.35 -18.71 -3.53
CA SER A 146 -21.34 -17.87 -2.83
C SER A 146 -22.74 -18.37 -3.04
N GLN A 147 -23.49 -18.44 -1.94
CA GLN A 147 -24.91 -18.74 -1.93
C GLN A 147 -25.70 -17.43 -2.06
N ARG A 148 -26.73 -17.43 -2.86
CA ARG A 148 -27.67 -16.33 -2.98
C ARG A 148 -29.09 -16.84 -2.76
N GLU A 149 -29.80 -16.21 -1.83
CA GLU A 149 -31.25 -16.36 -1.76
C GLU A 149 -31.89 -15.54 -2.88
N ASN A 150 -32.84 -16.15 -3.57
CA ASN A 150 -33.58 -15.48 -4.63
C ASN A 150 -34.59 -14.52 -4.01
N THR A 151 -34.18 -13.28 -3.72
CA THR A 151 -35.07 -12.24 -3.22
C THR A 151 -35.75 -11.53 -4.38
N SER A 152 -37.05 -11.33 -4.31
CA SER A 152 -37.89 -10.76 -5.38
C SER A 152 -37.53 -9.33 -5.81
N ALA A 153 -36.54 -8.68 -5.21
CA ALA A 153 -36.12 -7.32 -5.52
C ALA A 153 -35.47 -7.17 -6.92
N THR A 154 -35.07 -8.25 -7.58
CA THR A 154 -34.45 -8.23 -8.92
C THR A 154 -35.32 -8.78 -10.04
N GLY A 155 -36.59 -9.07 -9.79
CA GLY A 155 -37.58 -9.33 -10.85
C GLY A 155 -37.58 -10.73 -11.49
N TYR A 156 -36.61 -11.60 -11.16
CA TYR A 156 -36.55 -12.95 -11.75
C TYR A 156 -36.62 -14.03 -10.69
N ILE A 157 -37.82 -14.60 -10.48
CA ILE A 157 -38.02 -15.82 -9.69
C ILE A 157 -38.06 -16.97 -10.68
N TYR A 158 -36.99 -17.71 -10.81
CA TYR A 158 -36.93 -18.77 -11.80
C TYR A 158 -37.58 -20.09 -11.37
N TRP A 159 -37.63 -20.39 -10.09
CA TRP A 159 -38.23 -21.61 -9.58
C TRP A 159 -38.73 -21.40 -8.15
N VAL A 160 -39.94 -21.75 -7.91
CA VAL A 160 -40.57 -21.71 -6.59
C VAL A 160 -41.27 -23.06 -6.39
N ASP A 161 -40.91 -23.76 -5.32
CA ASP A 161 -41.63 -24.93 -4.91
C ASP A 161 -42.76 -24.51 -3.93
N GLY A 162 -44.01 -24.68 -4.36
CA GLY A 162 -45.19 -24.26 -3.63
C GLY A 162 -45.93 -23.07 -4.22
N ASN A 163 -47.13 -22.80 -3.73
CA ASN A 163 -48.06 -21.75 -4.20
C ASN A 163 -48.21 -20.61 -3.19
N GLY A 164 -48.13 -19.37 -3.65
CA GLY A 164 -48.46 -18.17 -2.88
C GLY A 164 -47.47 -17.84 -1.76
N ALA A 165 -48.00 -17.48 -0.59
CA ALA A 165 -47.19 -17.00 0.55
C ALA A 165 -46.28 -18.07 1.20
N ASN A 166 -46.51 -19.34 0.89
CA ASN A 166 -45.74 -20.49 1.37
C ASN A 166 -44.74 -21.04 0.36
N ALA A 167 -44.48 -20.30 -0.70
CA ALA A 167 -43.54 -20.72 -1.73
C ALA A 167 -42.11 -20.73 -1.20
N ASN A 168 -41.46 -21.88 -1.21
CA ASN A 168 -40.05 -22.02 -0.89
C ASN A 168 -39.19 -21.44 -1.96
N ARG A 169 -38.30 -20.53 -1.63
CA ARG A 169 -37.30 -19.97 -2.55
C ARG A 169 -36.14 -20.94 -2.67
N LEU A 170 -35.80 -21.31 -3.89
CA LEU A 170 -34.63 -22.15 -4.12
C LEU A 170 -33.34 -21.33 -3.90
N THR A 171 -32.44 -21.93 -3.16
CA THR A 171 -31.10 -21.41 -3.00
C THR A 171 -30.32 -21.49 -4.31
N GLN A 172 -29.82 -20.38 -4.79
CA GLN A 172 -28.98 -20.30 -5.95
C GLN A 172 -27.50 -20.24 -5.55
N TYR A 173 -26.67 -21.04 -6.18
CA TYR A 173 -25.22 -20.98 -6.04
C TYR A 173 -24.64 -20.25 -7.25
N ASN A 174 -23.79 -19.26 -6.99
CA ASN A 174 -23.05 -18.58 -8.05
C ASN A 174 -21.84 -19.43 -8.45
N MET A 175 -21.39 -19.26 -9.69
CA MET A 175 -20.10 -19.85 -10.10
C MET A 175 -18.96 -19.35 -9.20
N PRO A 176 -17.97 -20.19 -8.87
CA PRO A 176 -16.81 -19.77 -8.13
C PRO A 176 -16.14 -18.59 -8.83
N LYS A 177 -15.60 -17.66 -8.04
CA LYS A 177 -14.75 -16.58 -8.59
C LYS A 177 -13.46 -17.18 -9.14
N LEU A 178 -12.98 -16.63 -10.24
CA LEU A 178 -11.63 -16.96 -10.70
C LEU A 178 -10.62 -16.45 -9.68
N VAL A 179 -9.64 -17.27 -9.34
CA VAL A 179 -8.58 -16.96 -8.38
C VAL A 179 -7.19 -17.16 -9.00
N SER A 180 -6.22 -16.37 -8.58
CA SER A 180 -4.82 -16.61 -8.90
C SER A 180 -4.23 -17.58 -7.88
N LYS A 181 -3.58 -18.66 -8.37
CA LYS A 181 -2.86 -19.63 -7.54
C LYS A 181 -1.41 -19.21 -7.24
N SER A 182 -0.94 -18.12 -7.87
CA SER A 182 0.40 -17.54 -7.73
C SER A 182 0.42 -16.25 -6.93
N LEU A 183 -0.65 -15.97 -6.17
CA LEU A 183 -0.77 -14.77 -5.37
C LEU A 183 0.30 -14.74 -4.26
N THR A 184 1.11 -13.70 -4.22
CA THR A 184 2.19 -13.56 -3.24
C THR A 184 2.33 -12.12 -2.75
N TRP A 185 3.31 -11.88 -1.89
CA TRP A 185 3.63 -10.60 -1.29
C TRP A 185 3.89 -9.50 -2.32
N GLU A 186 3.29 -8.34 -2.12
CA GLU A 186 3.79 -7.12 -2.76
C GLU A 186 5.12 -6.74 -2.12
N ARG A 187 6.08 -6.26 -2.93
CA ARG A 187 7.41 -5.86 -2.47
C ARG A 187 7.62 -4.38 -2.67
N ILE A 188 7.90 -3.67 -1.59
CA ILE A 188 8.30 -2.27 -1.62
C ILE A 188 9.81 -2.22 -1.46
N ARG A 189 10.50 -1.86 -2.52
CA ARG A 189 11.96 -1.71 -2.57
C ARG A 189 12.31 -0.24 -2.56
N THR A 190 13.14 0.18 -1.60
CA THR A 190 13.60 1.56 -1.47
C THR A 190 15.11 1.61 -1.52
N THR A 191 15.64 2.51 -2.35
CA THR A 191 17.05 2.95 -2.34
C THR A 191 17.06 4.41 -1.96
N ASP A 192 17.92 4.77 -1.02
CA ASP A 192 18.03 6.12 -0.50
C ASP A 192 19.53 6.50 -0.40
N ILE A 193 19.85 7.75 -0.77
CA ILE A 193 21.20 8.33 -0.64
C ILE A 193 21.03 9.71 -0.03
N GLY A 194 21.69 9.93 1.10
CA GLY A 194 21.55 11.15 1.88
C GLY A 194 22.89 11.77 2.27
N LEU A 195 22.84 13.06 2.48
CA LEU A 195 23.97 13.89 2.97
C LEU A 195 23.46 14.79 4.10
N ASP A 196 24.08 14.66 5.28
CA ASP A 196 23.83 15.50 6.42
C ASP A 196 25.02 16.44 6.64
N LEU A 197 24.78 17.75 6.68
CA LEU A 197 25.78 18.77 6.95
C LEU A 197 25.37 19.65 8.13
N GLY A 198 26.33 19.97 9.00
CA GLY A 198 26.14 20.92 10.08
C GLY A 198 27.09 22.08 9.92
N PHE A 199 26.62 23.29 10.05
CA PHE A 199 27.36 24.54 9.96
C PHE A 199 27.26 25.35 11.25
N LEU A 200 28.22 26.28 11.48
CA LEU A 200 28.19 27.19 12.62
C LEU A 200 28.04 26.44 13.97
N ASN A 201 28.86 25.44 14.22
CA ASN A 201 28.76 24.54 15.38
C ASN A 201 27.41 23.82 15.50
N ASN A 202 26.84 23.44 14.33
CA ASN A 202 25.52 22.81 14.17
C ASN A 202 24.32 23.74 14.47
N GLU A 203 24.52 25.06 14.55
CA GLU A 203 23.37 25.98 14.60
C GLU A 203 22.53 25.91 13.31
N LEU A 204 23.12 25.64 12.18
CA LEU A 204 22.43 25.32 10.93
C LEU A 204 22.72 23.89 10.53
N THR A 205 21.70 23.08 10.38
CA THR A 205 21.80 21.73 9.83
C THR A 205 21.05 21.63 8.49
N VAL A 206 21.66 20.91 7.56
CA VAL A 206 21.15 20.68 6.21
C VAL A 206 21.12 19.19 5.97
N GLY A 207 19.95 18.64 5.70
CA GLY A 207 19.74 17.27 5.26
C GLY A 207 19.25 17.26 3.82
N PHE A 208 19.91 16.50 2.97
CA PHE A 208 19.46 16.26 1.60
C PHE A 208 19.38 14.77 1.36
N ASP A 209 18.24 14.30 0.85
CA ASP A 209 17.99 12.91 0.49
C ASP A 209 17.49 12.80 -0.94
N TRP A 210 18.01 11.84 -1.68
CA TRP A 210 17.47 11.37 -2.93
C TRP A 210 17.05 9.92 -2.78
N TYR A 211 15.83 9.60 -3.20
CA TYR A 211 15.31 8.25 -3.07
C TYR A 211 14.64 7.75 -4.35
N GLN A 212 14.65 6.43 -4.49
CA GLN A 212 13.85 5.68 -5.44
C GLN A 212 13.10 4.58 -4.69
N ARG A 213 11.77 4.60 -4.82
CA ARG A 213 10.88 3.56 -4.30
C ARG A 213 10.22 2.83 -5.46
N GLU A 214 10.24 1.51 -5.43
CA GLU A 214 9.52 0.65 -6.36
C GLU A 214 8.54 -0.23 -5.59
N ASN A 215 7.24 -0.08 -5.88
CA ASN A 215 6.23 -1.02 -5.44
C ASN A 215 6.11 -2.07 -6.53
N ARG A 216 6.67 -3.24 -6.28
CA ARG A 216 6.69 -4.39 -7.20
C ARG A 216 5.62 -5.40 -6.84
N ASP A 217 5.24 -6.17 -7.84
CA ASP A 217 4.29 -7.26 -7.66
C ASP A 217 2.99 -6.80 -7.00
N MET A 218 2.56 -5.59 -7.35
CA MET A 218 1.32 -5.01 -6.85
C MET A 218 0.13 -5.83 -7.32
N LEU A 219 -0.82 -6.01 -6.41
CA LEU A 219 -2.07 -6.67 -6.72
C LEU A 219 -2.92 -5.80 -7.63
N ALA A 220 -3.16 -6.30 -8.82
CA ALA A 220 -3.95 -5.65 -9.85
C ALA A 220 -4.82 -6.71 -10.55
N PRO A 221 -5.92 -6.33 -11.20
CA PRO A 221 -6.64 -7.25 -12.08
C PRO A 221 -5.67 -7.87 -13.10
N ALA A 222 -5.65 -9.19 -13.18
CA ALA A 222 -4.65 -9.92 -13.96
C ALA A 222 -4.71 -9.56 -15.45
N GLN A 223 -5.90 -9.53 -16.02
CA GLN A 223 -6.13 -9.15 -17.42
C GLN A 223 -7.61 -8.82 -17.62
N VAL A 224 -7.92 -7.95 -18.56
CA VAL A 224 -9.31 -7.73 -18.98
C VAL A 224 -9.80 -8.98 -19.70
N LEU A 225 -10.76 -9.68 -19.09
CA LEU A 225 -11.37 -10.85 -19.71
C LEU A 225 -12.48 -10.42 -20.69
N PRO A 226 -12.66 -11.11 -21.82
CA PRO A 226 -13.81 -10.92 -22.67
C PRO A 226 -15.12 -11.15 -21.91
N ASN A 227 -16.16 -10.37 -22.19
CA ASN A 227 -17.47 -10.52 -21.55
C ASN A 227 -18.08 -11.93 -21.72
N SER A 228 -17.68 -12.65 -22.75
CA SER A 228 -18.10 -14.04 -23.02
C SER A 228 -17.65 -15.03 -21.94
N VAL A 229 -16.63 -14.69 -21.14
CA VAL A 229 -16.17 -15.54 -20.02
C VAL A 229 -17.17 -15.51 -18.87
N GLY A 230 -17.97 -14.45 -18.74
CA GLY A 230 -19.00 -14.33 -17.68
C GLY A 230 -18.44 -14.23 -16.25
N ALA A 231 -17.13 -13.98 -16.10
CA ALA A 231 -16.46 -13.86 -14.81
C ALA A 231 -15.55 -12.64 -14.76
N THR A 232 -15.32 -12.10 -13.58
CA THR A 232 -14.34 -11.04 -13.36
C THR A 232 -12.93 -11.61 -13.30
N ALA A 233 -11.95 -10.85 -13.85
CA ALA A 233 -10.56 -11.25 -13.77
C ALA A 233 -10.10 -11.36 -12.31
N PRO A 234 -9.31 -12.37 -11.95
CA PRO A 234 -8.73 -12.48 -10.63
C PRO A 234 -7.70 -11.37 -10.40
N TYR A 235 -7.39 -11.11 -9.15
CA TYR A 235 -6.22 -10.32 -8.81
C TYR A 235 -4.96 -11.16 -8.95
N ASP A 236 -3.88 -10.55 -9.42
CA ASP A 236 -2.56 -11.16 -9.54
C ASP A 236 -1.48 -10.10 -9.27
N ASN A 237 -0.25 -10.54 -9.04
CA ASN A 237 0.91 -9.68 -8.83
C ASN A 237 1.41 -9.09 -10.16
N ALA A 238 0.64 -8.19 -10.75
CA ALA A 238 0.81 -7.74 -12.13
C ALA A 238 1.36 -6.31 -12.29
N GLY A 239 1.27 -5.47 -11.25
CA GLY A 239 1.62 -4.06 -11.32
C GLY A 239 3.00 -3.72 -10.75
N THR A 240 3.64 -2.68 -11.29
CA THR A 240 4.84 -2.06 -10.68
C THR A 240 4.77 -0.54 -10.84
N LEU A 241 4.93 0.17 -9.73
CA LEU A 241 5.07 1.62 -9.67
C LEU A 241 6.50 1.99 -9.25
N ARG A 242 7.04 3.06 -9.83
CA ARG A 242 8.32 3.63 -9.43
C ARG A 242 8.16 5.10 -9.10
N THR A 243 8.50 5.45 -7.86
CA THR A 243 8.59 6.83 -7.38
C THR A 243 10.06 7.22 -7.27
N ARG A 244 10.42 8.39 -7.77
CA ARG A 244 11.70 9.05 -7.53
C ARG A 244 11.44 10.41 -6.95
N GLY A 245 12.17 10.76 -5.92
CA GLY A 245 12.03 12.05 -5.27
C GLY A 245 13.31 12.49 -4.60
N TRP A 246 13.25 13.71 -4.09
CA TRP A 246 14.29 14.30 -3.26
C TRP A 246 13.65 15.13 -2.16
N GLU A 247 14.37 15.28 -1.05
CA GLU A 247 13.96 16.02 0.13
C GLU A 247 15.11 16.87 0.63
N LEU A 248 14.82 18.12 0.96
CA LEU A 248 15.75 19.08 1.55
C LEU A 248 15.17 19.56 2.86
N ASN A 249 15.92 19.37 3.95
CA ASN A 249 15.57 19.82 5.28
C ASN A 249 16.62 20.82 5.76
N LEU A 250 16.18 21.98 6.21
CA LEU A 250 17.02 23.03 6.80
C LEU A 250 16.49 23.31 8.21
N ASP A 251 17.34 23.13 9.22
CA ASP A 251 17.02 23.48 10.59
C ASP A 251 18.04 24.51 11.07
N TRP A 252 17.54 25.61 11.55
CA TRP A 252 18.37 26.66 12.12
C TRP A 252 17.92 26.98 13.53
N HIS A 253 18.88 27.10 14.44
CA HIS A 253 18.66 27.58 15.78
C HIS A 253 19.76 28.52 16.20
N HIS A 254 19.40 29.59 16.87
CA HIS A 254 20.38 30.54 17.41
C HIS A 254 19.86 31.15 18.72
N LYS A 255 20.80 31.42 19.62
CA LYS A 255 20.51 32.06 20.88
C LYS A 255 20.95 33.52 20.85
N PHE A 256 19.97 34.45 20.86
CA PHE A 256 20.18 35.89 20.96
C PHE A 256 19.99 36.33 22.43
N GLY A 257 21.06 36.36 23.20
CA GLY A 257 20.98 36.67 24.61
C GLY A 257 20.12 35.66 25.40
N GLU A 258 18.97 36.07 25.89
CA GLU A 258 18.00 35.19 26.56
C GLU A 258 16.99 34.52 25.61
N PHE A 259 16.91 34.96 24.38
CA PHE A 259 15.96 34.45 23.38
C PHE A 259 16.57 33.28 22.61
N ASN A 260 15.84 32.17 22.51
CA ASN A 260 16.14 31.07 21.60
C ASN A 260 15.22 31.15 20.38
N VAL A 261 15.80 31.22 19.21
CA VAL A 261 15.07 31.26 17.92
C VAL A 261 15.30 29.97 17.18
N TYR A 262 14.23 29.38 16.65
CA TYR A 262 14.25 28.16 15.84
C TYR A 262 13.52 28.43 14.52
N ALA A 263 14.09 27.96 13.43
CA ALA A 263 13.45 27.97 12.12
C ALA A 263 13.70 26.63 11.43
N ASN A 264 12.65 26.07 10.85
CA ASN A 264 12.72 24.86 10.06
C ASN A 264 12.11 25.12 8.69
N PHE A 265 12.78 24.63 7.64
CA PHE A 265 12.31 24.70 6.27
C PHE A 265 12.46 23.34 5.62
N ASN A 266 11.38 22.83 5.02
CA ASN A 266 11.35 21.57 4.31
C ASN A 266 10.87 21.81 2.88
N LEU A 267 11.59 21.21 1.93
CA LEU A 267 11.21 21.23 0.52
C LEU A 267 11.39 19.84 -0.07
N SER A 268 10.42 19.35 -0.81
CA SER A 268 10.48 18.05 -1.45
C SER A 268 9.72 18.03 -2.77
N ASP A 269 10.16 17.18 -3.68
CA ASP A 269 9.42 16.86 -4.90
C ASP A 269 9.57 15.38 -5.23
N SER A 270 8.50 14.80 -5.80
CA SER A 270 8.52 13.40 -6.22
C SER A 270 7.65 13.15 -7.44
N LYS A 271 8.08 12.19 -8.26
CA LYS A 271 7.33 11.75 -9.43
C LYS A 271 7.18 10.23 -9.46
N THR A 272 5.93 9.77 -9.56
CA THR A 272 5.58 8.35 -9.65
C THR A 272 5.20 7.99 -11.08
N LYS A 273 5.76 6.89 -11.59
CA LYS A 273 5.42 6.32 -12.89
C LYS A 273 5.02 4.87 -12.77
N VAL A 274 4.04 4.47 -13.56
CA VAL A 274 3.71 3.07 -13.79
C VAL A 274 4.78 2.47 -14.68
N THR A 275 5.51 1.46 -14.21
CA THR A 275 6.57 0.81 -14.99
C THR A 275 6.15 -0.54 -15.54
N LYS A 276 5.16 -1.20 -14.91
CA LYS A 276 4.55 -2.43 -15.39
C LYS A 276 3.05 -2.42 -15.06
N TRP A 277 2.22 -2.76 -16.03
CA TRP A 277 0.77 -2.90 -15.86
C TRP A 277 0.20 -3.69 -17.03
N ASN A 278 -0.83 -4.51 -16.79
CA ASN A 278 -1.50 -5.29 -17.82
C ASN A 278 -2.55 -4.45 -18.58
N ASN A 279 -2.09 -3.52 -19.43
CA ASN A 279 -2.91 -2.70 -20.30
C ASN A 279 -2.08 -2.30 -21.53
N ASP A 280 -1.81 -3.25 -22.39
CA ASP A 280 -0.98 -3.06 -23.60
C ASP A 280 -1.64 -2.11 -24.59
N THR A 281 -2.96 -2.07 -24.64
CA THR A 281 -3.77 -1.18 -25.49
C THR A 281 -3.78 0.28 -25.00
N LYS A 282 -3.21 0.54 -23.82
CA LYS A 282 -3.15 1.86 -23.18
C LYS A 282 -4.51 2.56 -23.04
N LEU A 283 -5.54 1.80 -22.71
CA LEU A 283 -6.85 2.37 -22.38
C LEU A 283 -6.73 3.36 -21.24
N LEU A 284 -7.21 4.58 -21.44
CA LEU A 284 -7.10 5.69 -20.48
C LEU A 284 -7.88 5.46 -19.18
N SER A 285 -8.91 4.60 -19.23
CA SER A 285 -9.71 4.20 -18.06
C SER A 285 -8.93 3.38 -17.03
N SER A 286 -7.72 2.90 -17.37
CA SER A 286 -6.86 2.12 -16.50
C SER A 286 -5.42 2.65 -16.52
N TYR A 287 -4.57 2.12 -15.65
CA TYR A 287 -3.14 2.37 -15.72
C TYR A 287 -2.51 1.63 -16.90
N PHE A 288 -1.41 2.14 -17.42
CA PHE A 288 -0.57 1.49 -18.42
C PHE A 288 0.91 1.84 -18.21
N SER A 289 1.79 1.03 -18.73
CA SER A 289 3.23 1.23 -18.60
C SER A 289 3.66 2.56 -19.26
N GLY A 290 4.36 3.41 -18.49
CA GLY A 290 4.81 4.75 -18.90
C GLY A 290 3.93 5.90 -18.40
N LYS A 291 2.68 5.62 -17.96
CA LYS A 291 1.78 6.65 -17.41
C LYS A 291 2.34 7.21 -16.10
N THR A 292 2.27 8.52 -15.93
CA THR A 292 2.54 9.16 -14.64
C THR A 292 1.32 8.94 -13.73
N TYR A 293 1.57 8.57 -12.48
CA TYR A 293 0.52 8.45 -11.48
C TYR A 293 0.03 9.84 -11.07
N GLY A 294 -1.28 10.03 -11.07
CA GLY A 294 -1.89 11.32 -10.74
C GLY A 294 -2.08 12.27 -11.92
N ASP A 295 -1.68 11.88 -13.15
CA ASP A 295 -2.02 12.68 -14.34
C ASP A 295 -3.54 12.78 -14.50
N ILE A 296 -4.03 14.01 -14.66
CA ILE A 296 -5.42 14.30 -14.97
C ILE A 296 -5.57 14.32 -16.49
N TRP A 297 -6.44 13.46 -16.99
CA TRP A 297 -6.74 13.37 -18.41
C TRP A 297 -8.11 14.01 -18.67
N GLY A 298 -8.20 14.81 -19.73
CA GLY A 298 -9.41 15.47 -20.17
C GLY A 298 -9.35 15.80 -21.65
N PHE A 299 -10.46 16.25 -22.19
CA PHE A 299 -10.50 16.82 -23.52
C PHE A 299 -10.20 18.31 -23.44
N GLU A 300 -9.34 18.79 -24.32
CA GLU A 300 -9.17 20.22 -24.54
C GLU A 300 -10.30 20.68 -25.46
N THR A 301 -11.00 21.77 -25.10
CA THR A 301 -12.02 22.35 -25.96
C THR A 301 -11.32 23.04 -27.12
N ASP A 302 -11.55 22.55 -28.33
CA ASP A 302 -10.99 23.15 -29.54
C ASP A 302 -11.72 24.49 -29.84
N ARG A 303 -13.04 24.41 -30.13
CA ARG A 303 -13.89 25.56 -30.44
C ARG A 303 -15.38 25.18 -30.32
N TYR A 304 -16.25 26.16 -30.46
CA TYR A 304 -17.67 25.90 -30.68
C TYR A 304 -17.91 25.29 -32.06
N PHE A 305 -18.91 24.44 -32.19
CA PHE A 305 -19.35 23.92 -33.48
C PHE A 305 -19.79 25.07 -34.41
N GLU A 306 -19.33 25.04 -35.65
CA GLU A 306 -19.76 25.93 -36.73
C GLU A 306 -20.59 25.13 -37.75
N GLU A 307 -21.36 25.85 -38.61
CA GLU A 307 -22.19 25.21 -39.64
C GLU A 307 -21.37 24.29 -40.54
N SER A 308 -20.12 24.60 -40.81
CA SER A 308 -19.18 23.80 -41.59
C SER A 308 -18.81 22.44 -41.01
N ASP A 309 -19.06 22.23 -39.72
CA ASP A 309 -18.75 20.95 -39.04
C ASP A 309 -19.83 19.88 -39.32
N PHE A 310 -20.98 20.31 -39.80
CA PHE A 310 -22.09 19.44 -40.13
C PHE A 310 -22.06 19.09 -41.62
N THR A 311 -21.34 18.02 -41.98
CA THR A 311 -21.10 17.64 -43.37
C THR A 311 -22.18 16.72 -43.98
N GLY A 312 -23.26 16.41 -43.25
CA GLY A 312 -24.35 15.57 -43.74
C GLY A 312 -25.68 15.85 -43.09
N GLN A 313 -26.74 15.88 -43.85
CA GLN A 313 -28.10 15.81 -43.33
C GLN A 313 -28.47 14.35 -43.09
N ASN A 314 -29.07 14.04 -41.97
CA ASN A 314 -29.70 12.74 -41.76
C ASN A 314 -30.85 12.57 -42.74
N ALA A 315 -31.30 11.32 -43.01
CA ALA A 315 -32.37 11.02 -43.95
C ALA A 315 -33.72 11.70 -43.59
N ASP A 316 -33.86 12.21 -42.40
CA ASP A 316 -35.00 13.01 -41.88
C ASP A 316 -34.82 14.54 -42.00
N GLY A 317 -33.70 15.00 -42.58
CA GLY A 317 -33.40 16.42 -42.79
C GLY A 317 -32.85 17.14 -41.59
N SER A 318 -32.49 16.42 -40.49
CA SER A 318 -31.88 16.99 -39.26
C SER A 318 -30.35 16.92 -39.28
#